data_0ddab30351b555c63bf03e9d76b691d5
#
_entry.id   0ddab30351b555c63bf03e9d76b691d5
#
_cell.length_a   1.000
_cell.length_b   1.000
_cell.length_c   1.000
_cell.angle_alpha   90.00
_cell.angle_beta   90.00
_cell.angle_gamma   90.00
#
_symmetry.space_group_name_H-M   'P 1'
#
loop_
_entity.id
_entity.type
_entity.pdbx_description
1 polymer ?
#
loop_
_entity_poly.entity_id
_entity_poly.type
_entity_poly.pdbx_seq_one_letter_code
_entity_poly.pdbx_strand_id
1 'polypeptide(L)'
;SGELDKLNEIRVAFLGKKGELTSVLKSMKDVAPEDRPKVGQMVNEARAKIESSLEEKKAAFERKLREEKMKAEVIDVTLPGRERKMGHRHPNTIALEEVEKIFIGMGYEVVEGPEVEYDYYNFEALNIPANHPAKDEQDTFYINDKILLRTQTSPVQVRVMEQKKPPIRMIAPGRVFRADEVDATHSPSFHQIEGMVIDKGITFSNLKGTLTQFVQKLFGKETKVKFRPHHFPFTEPSAEMDVSCFKCGGKGCRFCKGEGWIEILGCGMVHPRVLRMSGIDPEEYSGFAFGIGLERITLLKYEIDDMRLLYENDTRFLKPVSYTHLTLPTNSLV
;
A
#
# COMPACT_ATOMS: atom_id res chain seq x y z
N SER A 1 -23.98 -29.55 41.13
CA SER A 1 -24.38 -30.94 40.82
C SER A 1 -25.08 -31.59 42.02
N GLY A 2 -24.60 -31.42 43.25
CA GLY A 2 -25.16 -32.11 44.43
C GLY A 2 -26.66 -31.86 44.73
N GLU A 3 -27.23 -30.70 44.39
CA GLU A 3 -28.66 -30.43 44.61
C GLU A 3 -29.56 -31.08 43.54
N LEU A 4 -29.10 -31.16 42.30
CA LEU A 4 -29.79 -31.88 41.22
C LEU A 4 -29.75 -33.40 41.46
N ASP A 5 -28.68 -33.91 42.01
CA ASP A 5 -28.54 -35.34 42.37
C ASP A 5 -29.51 -35.68 43.49
N LYS A 6 -29.63 -34.84 44.52
CA LYS A 6 -30.61 -35.02 45.59
C LYS A 6 -32.05 -34.97 45.08
N LEU A 7 -32.37 -34.06 44.13
CA LEU A 7 -33.73 -34.04 43.52
C LEU A 7 -34.03 -35.33 42.76
N ASN A 8 -33.01 -35.89 42.08
CA ASN A 8 -33.17 -37.18 41.39
C ASN A 8 -33.34 -38.34 42.38
N GLU A 9 -32.63 -38.34 43.50
CA GLU A 9 -32.82 -39.31 44.58
C GLU A 9 -34.23 -39.25 45.14
N ILE A 10 -34.77 -38.06 45.40
CA ILE A 10 -36.17 -37.85 45.86
C ILE A 10 -37.13 -38.38 44.81
N ARG A 11 -36.90 -38.06 43.55
CA ARG A 11 -37.74 -38.57 42.44
C ARG A 11 -37.78 -40.10 42.43
N VAL A 12 -36.60 -40.75 42.59
CA VAL A 12 -36.51 -42.22 42.60
C VAL A 12 -37.18 -42.82 43.84
N ALA A 13 -37.05 -42.15 45.03
CA ALA A 13 -37.66 -42.59 46.28
C ALA A 13 -39.19 -42.62 46.22
N PHE A 14 -39.78 -41.58 45.60
CA PHE A 14 -41.27 -41.49 45.54
C PHE A 14 -41.85 -42.09 44.27
N LEU A 15 -41.28 -41.86 43.11
CA LEU A 15 -41.82 -42.20 41.78
C LEU A 15 -41.14 -43.38 41.13
N GLY A 16 -40.08 -43.90 41.70
CA GLY A 16 -39.32 -45.05 41.13
C GLY A 16 -40.11 -46.35 41.14
N LYS A 17 -39.58 -47.36 40.44
CA LYS A 17 -40.19 -48.73 40.37
C LYS A 17 -40.45 -49.37 41.77
N LYS A 18 -39.64 -48.98 42.75
CA LYS A 18 -39.75 -49.41 44.16
C LYS A 18 -40.11 -48.22 45.08
N GLY A 19 -40.56 -47.13 44.51
CA GLY A 19 -40.89 -45.90 45.26
C GLY A 19 -42.19 -46.06 46.06
N GLU A 20 -42.33 -45.12 47.03
CA GLU A 20 -43.45 -45.17 47.97
C GLU A 20 -44.81 -45.15 47.27
N LEU A 21 -45.03 -44.25 46.30
CA LEU A 21 -46.29 -44.20 45.55
C LEU A 21 -46.54 -45.44 44.70
N THR A 22 -45.48 -46.04 44.15
CA THR A 22 -45.59 -47.29 43.41
C THR A 22 -45.94 -48.48 44.35
N SER A 23 -45.42 -48.44 45.57
CA SER A 23 -45.77 -49.39 46.62
C SER A 23 -47.25 -49.30 47.02
N VAL A 24 -47.79 -48.09 47.23
CA VAL A 24 -49.21 -47.85 47.53
C VAL A 24 -50.11 -48.35 46.39
N LEU A 25 -49.71 -48.15 45.13
CA LEU A 25 -50.41 -48.69 43.95
C LEU A 25 -50.43 -50.22 43.91
N LYS A 26 -49.41 -50.88 44.39
CA LYS A 26 -49.36 -52.35 44.47
C LYS A 26 -50.22 -52.91 45.57
N SER A 27 -50.34 -52.20 46.72
CA SER A 27 -51.19 -52.61 47.83
C SER A 27 -52.66 -52.32 47.59
N MET A 28 -53.05 -51.66 46.46
CA MET A 28 -54.46 -51.50 46.06
C MET A 28 -55.20 -52.82 45.90
N LYS A 29 -54.53 -53.96 45.81
CA LYS A 29 -55.19 -55.29 45.80
C LYS A 29 -55.86 -55.63 47.10
N ASP A 30 -55.41 -55.04 48.22
CA ASP A 30 -55.89 -55.30 49.59
C ASP A 30 -56.98 -54.32 49.98
N VAL A 31 -57.36 -53.37 49.09
CA VAL A 31 -58.46 -52.38 49.34
C VAL A 31 -59.79 -52.91 48.82
N ALA A 32 -60.89 -52.59 49.54
CA ALA A 32 -62.24 -52.96 49.11
C ALA A 32 -62.57 -52.46 47.71
N PRO A 33 -63.24 -53.23 46.85
CA PRO A 33 -63.49 -52.88 45.46
C PRO A 33 -64.14 -51.49 45.24
N GLU A 34 -64.98 -51.06 46.14
CA GLU A 34 -65.73 -49.77 46.12
C GLU A 34 -64.81 -48.57 46.32
N ASP A 35 -63.71 -48.68 47.05
CA ASP A 35 -62.79 -47.59 47.37
C ASP A 35 -61.59 -47.52 46.45
N ARG A 36 -61.30 -48.53 45.60
CA ARG A 36 -60.19 -48.54 44.66
C ARG A 36 -60.16 -47.35 43.74
N PRO A 37 -61.25 -46.90 43.14
CA PRO A 37 -61.26 -45.70 42.30
C PRO A 37 -60.76 -44.43 42.99
N LYS A 38 -61.25 -44.22 44.25
CA LYS A 38 -60.90 -43.07 45.07
C LYS A 38 -59.44 -43.05 45.46
N VAL A 39 -58.89 -44.17 45.88
CA VAL A 39 -57.50 -44.35 46.25
C VAL A 39 -56.59 -44.15 44.97
N GLY A 40 -57.04 -44.69 43.84
CA GLY A 40 -56.35 -44.51 42.58
C GLY A 40 -56.26 -43.05 42.13
N GLN A 41 -57.39 -42.31 42.31
CA GLN A 41 -57.43 -40.89 42.01
C GLN A 41 -56.49 -40.07 42.95
N MET A 42 -56.52 -40.34 44.24
CA MET A 42 -55.70 -39.68 45.25
C MET A 42 -54.20 -39.92 44.97
N VAL A 43 -53.77 -41.13 44.58
CA VAL A 43 -52.37 -41.46 44.24
C VAL A 43 -51.96 -40.76 42.98
N ASN A 44 -52.80 -40.67 41.94
CA ASN A 44 -52.51 -39.98 40.73
C ASN A 44 -52.38 -38.45 40.95
N GLU A 45 -53.27 -37.84 41.78
CA GLU A 45 -53.20 -36.42 42.17
C GLU A 45 -51.91 -36.16 42.97
N ALA A 46 -51.56 -36.99 43.91
CA ALA A 46 -50.31 -36.89 44.67
C ALA A 46 -49.10 -37.03 43.77
N ARG A 47 -49.14 -37.97 42.83
CA ARG A 47 -48.07 -38.14 41.82
C ARG A 47 -47.90 -36.89 40.97
N ALA A 48 -48.99 -36.34 40.43
CA ALA A 48 -48.95 -35.15 39.60
C ALA A 48 -48.38 -33.94 40.36
N LYS A 49 -48.77 -33.76 41.64
CA LYS A 49 -48.20 -32.70 42.48
C LYS A 49 -46.72 -32.87 42.75
N ILE A 50 -46.24 -34.08 43.00
CA ILE A 50 -44.82 -34.35 43.24
C ILE A 50 -44.04 -34.14 41.95
N GLU A 51 -44.51 -34.64 40.79
CA GLU A 51 -43.89 -34.41 39.51
C GLU A 51 -43.78 -32.91 39.16
N SER A 52 -44.88 -32.14 39.33
CA SER A 52 -44.84 -30.70 39.09
C SER A 52 -43.86 -29.98 40.01
N SER A 53 -43.88 -30.28 41.32
CA SER A 53 -42.97 -29.66 42.28
C SER A 53 -41.49 -30.00 42.01
N LEU A 54 -41.18 -31.22 41.55
CA LEU A 54 -39.84 -31.62 41.18
C LEU A 54 -39.36 -30.91 39.90
N GLU A 55 -40.23 -30.76 38.88
CA GLU A 55 -39.91 -30.01 37.67
C GLU A 55 -39.68 -28.52 37.93
N GLU A 56 -40.54 -27.89 38.75
CA GLU A 56 -40.38 -26.49 39.15
C GLU A 56 -39.03 -26.27 39.87
N LYS A 57 -38.71 -27.12 40.83
CA LYS A 57 -37.43 -27.03 41.56
C LYS A 57 -36.25 -27.30 40.67
N LYS A 58 -36.34 -28.27 39.80
CA LYS A 58 -35.29 -28.56 38.81
C LYS A 58 -35.03 -27.36 37.90
N ALA A 59 -36.10 -26.76 37.35
CA ALA A 59 -35.99 -25.57 36.51
C ALA A 59 -35.39 -24.36 37.26
N ALA A 60 -35.76 -24.20 38.53
CA ALA A 60 -35.18 -23.16 39.39
C ALA A 60 -33.68 -23.35 39.63
N PHE A 61 -33.22 -24.59 39.90
CA PHE A 61 -31.81 -24.89 40.07
C PHE A 61 -31.02 -24.75 38.77
N GLU A 62 -31.55 -25.21 37.66
CA GLU A 62 -30.90 -25.03 36.36
C GLU A 62 -30.77 -23.54 35.99
N ARG A 63 -31.78 -22.73 36.30
CA ARG A 63 -31.71 -21.27 36.12
C ARG A 63 -30.64 -20.65 37.00
N LYS A 64 -30.61 -20.99 38.27
CA LYS A 64 -29.57 -20.49 39.21
C LYS A 64 -28.15 -20.88 38.76
N LEU A 65 -27.97 -22.12 38.34
CA LEU A 65 -26.70 -22.60 37.85
C LEU A 65 -26.26 -21.85 36.58
N ARG A 66 -27.23 -21.57 35.69
CA ARG A 66 -26.98 -20.77 34.48
C ARG A 66 -26.59 -19.32 34.82
N GLU A 67 -27.28 -18.70 35.79
CA GLU A 67 -26.98 -17.35 36.24
C GLU A 67 -25.60 -17.26 36.91
N GLU A 68 -25.24 -18.24 37.73
CA GLU A 68 -23.90 -18.32 38.34
C GLU A 68 -22.82 -18.49 37.28
N LYS A 69 -23.07 -19.35 36.31
CA LYS A 69 -22.14 -19.54 35.18
C LYS A 69 -21.99 -18.26 34.35
N MET A 70 -23.09 -17.57 34.04
CA MET A 70 -23.05 -16.29 33.34
C MET A 70 -22.30 -15.21 34.11
N LYS A 71 -22.47 -15.17 35.46
CA LYS A 71 -21.71 -14.24 36.31
C LYS A 71 -20.22 -14.56 36.34
N ALA A 72 -19.84 -15.84 36.31
CA ALA A 72 -18.45 -16.25 36.26
C ALA A 72 -17.77 -15.99 34.90
N GLU A 73 -18.55 -15.95 33.83
CA GLU A 73 -18.11 -15.70 32.46
C GLU A 73 -18.21 -14.22 32.04
N VAL A 74 -18.42 -13.28 32.99
CA VAL A 74 -18.47 -11.85 32.67
C VAL A 74 -17.14 -11.39 32.09
N ILE A 75 -17.20 -10.94 30.83
CA ILE A 75 -16.09 -10.31 30.14
C ILE A 75 -16.25 -8.80 30.30
N ASP A 76 -15.19 -8.12 30.71
CA ASP A 76 -15.17 -6.67 30.76
C ASP A 76 -15.12 -6.12 29.32
N VAL A 77 -16.27 -5.69 28.82
CA VAL A 77 -16.42 -5.11 27.49
C VAL A 77 -15.85 -3.71 27.36
N THR A 78 -15.39 -3.10 28.48
CA THR A 78 -14.74 -1.78 28.46
C THR A 78 -13.25 -1.89 28.14
N LEU A 79 -12.69 -3.08 28.26
CA LEU A 79 -11.31 -3.32 27.85
C LEU A 79 -11.16 -3.07 26.34
N PRO A 80 -10.16 -2.24 25.94
CA PRO A 80 -9.93 -1.99 24.52
C PRO A 80 -9.56 -3.31 23.83
N GLY A 81 -10.18 -3.56 22.68
CA GLY A 81 -9.85 -4.67 21.82
C GLY A 81 -8.39 -4.58 21.34
N ARG A 82 -7.82 -5.68 20.83
CA ARG A 82 -6.53 -5.62 20.14
C ARG A 82 -6.68 -4.71 18.92
N GLU A 83 -6.00 -3.56 18.94
CA GLU A 83 -5.83 -2.74 17.74
C GLU A 83 -5.14 -3.58 16.66
N ARG A 84 -5.82 -3.78 15.55
CA ARG A 84 -5.16 -4.29 14.34
C ARG A 84 -4.27 -3.17 13.82
N LYS A 85 -2.96 -3.34 13.93
CA LYS A 85 -2.00 -2.45 13.27
C LYS A 85 -2.21 -2.58 11.76
N MET A 86 -2.81 -1.58 11.15
CA MET A 86 -2.87 -1.50 9.69
C MET A 86 -1.48 -1.16 9.16
N GLY A 87 -1.04 -1.88 8.14
CA GLY A 87 0.18 -1.53 7.41
C GLY A 87 -0.03 -0.24 6.62
N HIS A 88 1.05 0.49 6.41
CA HIS A 88 1.07 1.70 5.59
C HIS A 88 1.99 1.49 4.40
N ARG A 89 1.68 2.17 3.29
CA ARG A 89 2.55 2.17 2.11
C ARG A 89 3.77 3.05 2.38
N HIS A 90 4.91 2.64 1.82
CA HIS A 90 6.13 3.45 1.88
C HIS A 90 5.93 4.78 1.14
N PRO A 91 6.51 5.92 1.60
CA PRO A 91 6.38 7.22 0.94
C PRO A 91 6.75 7.21 -0.55
N ASN A 92 7.83 6.52 -0.93
CA ASN A 92 8.21 6.36 -2.33
C ASN A 92 7.13 5.65 -3.14
N THR A 93 6.48 4.62 -2.60
CA THR A 93 5.39 3.92 -3.29
C THR A 93 4.21 4.84 -3.54
N ILE A 94 3.85 5.67 -2.56
CA ILE A 94 2.75 6.63 -2.70
C ILE A 94 3.10 7.69 -3.76
N ALA A 95 4.32 8.22 -3.73
CA ALA A 95 4.78 9.21 -4.70
C ALA A 95 4.84 8.61 -6.12
N LEU A 96 5.34 7.38 -6.26
CA LEU A 96 5.37 6.67 -7.55
C LEU A 96 3.98 6.50 -8.14
N GLU A 97 3.04 5.95 -7.37
CA GLU A 97 1.65 5.75 -7.84
C GLU A 97 0.98 7.06 -8.26
N GLU A 98 1.30 8.16 -7.62
CA GLU A 98 0.76 9.48 -7.98
C GLU A 98 1.35 9.97 -9.31
N VAL A 99 2.67 9.84 -9.50
CA VAL A 99 3.34 10.19 -10.76
C VAL A 99 2.80 9.32 -11.90
N GLU A 100 2.69 8.01 -11.69
CA GLU A 100 2.11 7.09 -12.68
C GLU A 100 0.68 7.48 -13.05
N LYS A 101 -0.19 7.76 -12.08
CA LYS A 101 -1.57 8.21 -12.32
C LYS A 101 -1.65 9.48 -13.16
N ILE A 102 -0.72 10.43 -12.92
CA ILE A 102 -0.65 11.67 -13.69
C ILE A 102 -0.31 11.37 -15.15
N PHE A 103 0.73 10.55 -15.41
CA PHE A 103 1.18 10.23 -16.77
C PHE A 103 0.19 9.30 -17.49
N ILE A 104 -0.38 8.30 -16.83
CA ILE A 104 -1.46 7.47 -17.40
C ILE A 104 -2.64 8.38 -17.83
N GLY A 105 -3.02 9.33 -16.99
CA GLY A 105 -4.06 10.32 -17.31
C GLY A 105 -3.69 11.28 -18.45
N MET A 106 -2.42 11.32 -18.86
CA MET A 106 -1.91 12.05 -20.03
C MET A 106 -1.68 11.14 -21.25
N GLY A 107 -2.08 9.86 -21.17
CA GLY A 107 -2.00 8.89 -22.25
C GLY A 107 -0.64 8.18 -22.39
N TYR A 108 0.12 8.09 -21.31
CA TYR A 108 1.38 7.33 -21.28
C TYR A 108 1.14 5.89 -20.81
N GLU A 109 1.88 4.95 -21.39
CA GLU A 109 2.02 3.58 -20.89
C GLU A 109 3.09 3.53 -19.80
N VAL A 110 2.91 2.68 -18.80
CA VAL A 110 3.96 2.32 -17.83
C VAL A 110 4.65 1.07 -18.34
N VAL A 111 5.97 1.13 -18.49
CA VAL A 111 6.77 0.02 -19.03
C VAL A 111 7.91 -0.29 -18.07
N GLU A 112 8.12 -1.56 -17.79
CA GLU A 112 9.21 -2.05 -16.95
C GLU A 112 10.35 -2.64 -17.79
N GLY A 113 11.55 -2.67 -17.24
CA GLY A 113 12.72 -3.29 -17.85
C GLY A 113 13.68 -3.88 -16.80
N PRO A 114 14.68 -4.67 -17.24
CA PRO A 114 15.59 -5.37 -16.36
C PRO A 114 16.49 -4.41 -15.57
N GLU A 115 16.75 -4.74 -14.28
CA GLU A 115 17.73 -4.00 -13.45
C GLU A 115 19.18 -4.38 -13.80
N VAL A 116 19.41 -5.64 -14.18
CA VAL A 116 20.67 -6.12 -14.72
C VAL A 116 20.64 -5.93 -16.23
N GLU A 117 21.53 -5.10 -16.75
CA GLU A 117 21.45 -4.62 -18.12
C GLU A 117 22.76 -4.83 -18.89
N TYR A 118 22.69 -4.88 -20.20
CA TYR A 118 23.86 -4.85 -21.06
C TYR A 118 24.41 -3.42 -21.16
N ASP A 119 25.74 -3.31 -21.20
CA ASP A 119 26.48 -2.04 -21.43
C ASP A 119 25.97 -1.32 -22.69
N TYR A 120 25.67 -2.08 -23.75
CA TYR A 120 25.08 -1.56 -24.98
C TYR A 120 23.83 -0.70 -24.74
N TYR A 121 22.85 -1.22 -24.00
CA TYR A 121 21.59 -0.50 -23.73
C TYR A 121 21.78 0.67 -22.76
N ASN A 122 22.67 0.49 -21.77
CA ASN A 122 22.86 1.52 -20.75
C ASN A 122 23.70 2.70 -21.24
N PHE A 123 24.53 2.50 -22.27
CA PHE A 123 25.47 3.51 -22.76
C PHE A 123 25.48 3.66 -24.28
N GLU A 124 25.89 2.67 -25.04
CA GLU A 124 26.16 2.81 -26.47
C GLU A 124 24.93 3.23 -27.27
N ALA A 125 23.78 2.54 -27.05
CA ALA A 125 22.51 2.84 -27.70
C ALA A 125 21.95 4.21 -27.30
N LEU A 126 22.46 4.78 -26.21
CA LEU A 126 22.11 6.13 -25.70
C LEU A 126 23.15 7.20 -26.14
N ASN A 127 23.89 6.93 -27.21
CA ASN A 127 24.90 7.84 -27.73
C ASN A 127 26.09 8.09 -26.77
N ILE A 128 26.40 7.15 -25.89
CA ILE A 128 27.54 7.17 -24.96
C ILE A 128 28.50 6.04 -25.37
N PRO A 129 29.42 6.27 -26.31
CA PRO A 129 30.37 5.25 -26.74
C PRO A 129 31.40 4.95 -25.64
N ALA A 130 32.15 3.82 -25.80
CA ALA A 130 33.05 3.32 -24.77
C ALA A 130 34.08 4.36 -24.27
N ASN A 131 34.53 5.25 -25.15
CA ASN A 131 35.54 6.27 -24.81
C ASN A 131 34.92 7.65 -24.50
N HIS A 132 33.63 7.73 -24.22
CA HIS A 132 32.96 8.99 -23.92
C HIS A 132 33.24 9.42 -22.48
N PRO A 133 33.66 10.67 -22.21
CA PRO A 133 33.97 11.13 -20.85
C PRO A 133 32.81 10.97 -19.87
N ALA A 134 31.55 11.13 -20.32
CA ALA A 134 30.38 10.96 -19.46
C ALA A 134 30.20 9.52 -18.94
N LYS A 135 30.85 8.51 -19.55
CA LYS A 135 30.86 7.13 -19.05
C LYS A 135 31.78 6.98 -17.84
N ASP A 136 32.90 7.69 -17.85
CA ASP A 136 33.89 7.65 -16.75
C ASP A 136 33.40 8.40 -15.51
N GLU A 137 32.48 9.36 -15.68
CA GLU A 137 31.87 10.14 -14.59
C GLU A 137 30.75 9.37 -13.88
N GLN A 138 30.29 8.25 -14.42
CA GLN A 138 29.26 7.44 -13.84
C GLN A 138 29.87 6.24 -13.13
N ASP A 139 29.99 6.31 -11.82
CA ASP A 139 30.37 5.18 -10.99
C ASP A 139 29.34 4.05 -11.14
N THR A 140 29.70 3.05 -11.94
CA THR A 140 28.81 1.99 -12.40
C THR A 140 29.18 0.65 -11.74
N PHE A 141 28.21 -0.07 -11.22
CA PHE A 141 28.41 -1.44 -10.76
C PHE A 141 28.41 -2.42 -11.94
N TYR A 142 29.58 -2.83 -12.38
CA TYR A 142 29.74 -3.86 -13.40
C TYR A 142 29.74 -5.26 -12.78
N ILE A 143 29.01 -6.19 -13.40
CA ILE A 143 29.08 -7.63 -13.12
C ILE A 143 30.19 -8.26 -13.93
N ASN A 144 30.35 -7.82 -15.18
CA ASN A 144 31.45 -8.11 -16.08
C ASN A 144 31.57 -7.02 -17.17
N ASP A 145 32.51 -7.13 -18.09
CA ASP A 145 32.76 -6.10 -19.12
C ASP A 145 31.54 -5.72 -19.99
N LYS A 146 30.50 -6.51 -19.98
CA LYS A 146 29.29 -6.32 -20.83
C LYS A 146 27.99 -6.20 -20.07
N ILE A 147 27.98 -6.53 -18.78
CA ILE A 147 26.77 -6.59 -17.94
C ILE A 147 27.02 -5.76 -16.71
N LEU A 148 26.02 -4.95 -16.37
CA LEU A 148 26.05 -4.00 -15.25
C LEU A 148 24.71 -3.92 -14.56
N LEU A 149 24.66 -3.27 -13.40
CA LEU A 149 23.44 -2.77 -12.80
C LEU A 149 23.12 -1.42 -13.45
N ARG A 150 21.93 -1.26 -14.04
CA ARG A 150 21.56 -0.05 -14.79
C ARG A 150 21.69 1.20 -13.94
N THR A 151 22.33 2.23 -14.50
CA THR A 151 22.55 3.52 -13.82
C THR A 151 21.39 4.51 -14.01
N GLN A 152 20.46 4.17 -14.91
CA GLN A 152 19.30 4.93 -15.32
C GLN A 152 18.23 3.99 -15.89
N THR A 153 17.01 4.47 -16.05
CA THR A 153 15.93 3.67 -16.68
C THR A 153 15.85 3.89 -18.21
N SER A 154 16.74 4.72 -18.79
CA SER A 154 16.84 4.97 -20.24
C SER A 154 16.99 3.71 -21.11
N PRO A 155 17.66 2.62 -20.67
CA PRO A 155 17.69 1.36 -21.42
C PRO A 155 16.30 0.85 -21.81
N VAL A 156 15.27 1.09 -20.98
CA VAL A 156 13.89 0.70 -21.28
C VAL A 156 13.36 1.47 -22.48
N GLN A 157 13.74 2.74 -22.64
CA GLN A 157 13.35 3.55 -23.80
C GLN A 157 13.89 2.92 -25.10
N VAL A 158 15.15 2.52 -25.11
CA VAL A 158 15.77 1.85 -26.28
C VAL A 158 15.04 0.55 -26.60
N ARG A 159 14.80 -0.30 -25.60
CA ARG A 159 14.09 -1.57 -25.76
C ARG A 159 12.68 -1.40 -26.32
N VAL A 160 11.98 -0.34 -25.89
CA VAL A 160 10.63 -0.02 -26.40
C VAL A 160 10.72 0.44 -27.86
N MET A 161 11.68 1.31 -28.20
CA MET A 161 11.88 1.77 -29.57
C MET A 161 12.24 0.64 -30.55
N GLU A 162 12.99 -0.37 -30.11
CA GLU A 162 13.31 -1.56 -30.91
C GLU A 162 12.09 -2.47 -31.16
N GLN A 163 11.13 -2.48 -30.23
CA GLN A 163 9.96 -3.38 -30.27
C GLN A 163 8.70 -2.73 -30.85
N LYS A 164 8.54 -1.42 -30.69
CA LYS A 164 7.33 -0.68 -31.09
C LYS A 164 7.67 0.40 -32.13
N LYS A 165 6.79 0.53 -33.11
CA LYS A 165 6.84 1.67 -34.03
C LYS A 165 6.13 2.89 -33.43
N PRO A 166 6.57 4.13 -33.76
CA PRO A 166 5.84 5.33 -33.36
C PRO A 166 4.37 5.31 -33.87
N PRO A 167 3.43 5.92 -33.12
CA PRO A 167 3.66 6.80 -31.97
C PRO A 167 3.95 6.03 -30.68
N ILE A 168 4.94 6.50 -29.90
CA ILE A 168 5.31 5.94 -28.62
C ILE A 168 5.12 7.01 -27.53
N ARG A 169 4.45 6.67 -26.45
CA ARG A 169 4.31 7.49 -25.23
C ARG A 169 4.43 6.59 -24.02
N MET A 170 5.51 6.68 -23.28
CA MET A 170 5.77 5.78 -22.18
C MET A 170 6.45 6.48 -21.01
N ILE A 171 6.30 5.92 -19.83
CA ILE A 171 7.17 6.13 -18.68
C ILE A 171 7.77 4.81 -18.24
N ALA A 172 9.01 4.84 -17.78
CA ALA A 172 9.73 3.69 -17.23
C ALA A 172 10.15 3.99 -15.78
N PRO A 173 9.32 3.68 -14.80
CA PRO A 173 9.73 3.69 -13.41
C PRO A 173 10.63 2.50 -13.10
N GLY A 174 11.60 2.68 -12.22
CA GLY A 174 12.40 1.56 -11.77
C GLY A 174 13.59 1.94 -10.92
N ARG A 175 14.13 0.93 -10.25
CA ARG A 175 15.34 1.05 -9.46
C ARG A 175 16.56 1.20 -10.36
N VAL A 176 17.48 2.03 -9.92
CA VAL A 176 18.76 2.29 -10.58
C VAL A 176 19.89 2.27 -9.56
N PHE A 177 21.12 2.09 -10.04
CA PHE A 177 22.26 1.84 -9.18
C PHE A 177 23.45 2.69 -9.63
N ARG A 178 24.11 3.35 -8.68
CA ARG A 178 25.35 4.11 -8.89
C ARG A 178 26.27 3.87 -7.70
N ALA A 179 27.56 3.80 -7.94
CA ALA A 179 28.55 3.56 -6.88
C ALA A 179 28.84 4.82 -6.06
N ASP A 180 27.82 5.62 -5.81
CA ASP A 180 27.90 6.84 -5.00
C ASP A 180 28.06 6.53 -3.52
N GLU A 181 28.75 7.40 -2.78
CA GLU A 181 28.77 7.36 -1.32
C GLU A 181 27.42 7.75 -0.76
N VAL A 182 27.03 7.11 0.37
CA VAL A 182 25.76 7.37 1.04
C VAL A 182 25.82 8.68 1.82
N ASP A 183 24.99 9.65 1.44
CA ASP A 183 24.81 10.90 2.17
C ASP A 183 23.33 11.28 2.28
N ALA A 184 23.02 12.52 2.67
CA ALA A 184 21.64 13.02 2.80
C ALA A 184 20.90 13.14 1.47
N THR A 185 21.61 13.08 0.32
CA THR A 185 21.10 13.32 -1.02
C THR A 185 21.41 12.22 -2.02
N HIS A 186 22.34 11.31 -1.70
CA HIS A 186 22.80 10.21 -2.55
C HIS A 186 22.63 8.87 -1.86
N SER A 187 22.29 7.87 -2.66
CA SER A 187 22.21 6.46 -2.28
C SER A 187 22.68 5.60 -3.44
N PRO A 188 23.43 4.51 -3.20
CA PRO A 188 23.88 3.60 -4.25
C PRO A 188 22.72 2.89 -4.96
N SER A 189 21.54 2.89 -4.38
CA SER A 189 20.31 2.38 -4.97
C SER A 189 19.19 3.40 -4.73
N PHE A 190 18.57 3.87 -5.81
CA PHE A 190 17.46 4.81 -5.78
C PHE A 190 16.51 4.53 -6.96
N HIS A 191 15.46 5.33 -7.11
CA HIS A 191 14.47 5.11 -8.15
C HIS A 191 14.44 6.29 -9.13
N GLN A 192 14.35 5.97 -10.41
CA GLN A 192 14.08 6.95 -11.47
C GLN A 192 12.75 6.64 -12.16
N ILE A 193 12.14 7.69 -12.68
CA ILE A 193 11.02 7.60 -13.61
C ILE A 193 11.44 8.36 -14.85
N GLU A 194 11.69 7.66 -15.94
CA GLU A 194 11.97 8.30 -17.21
C GLU A 194 10.78 8.20 -18.13
N GLY A 195 10.58 9.24 -18.92
CA GLY A 195 9.49 9.28 -19.88
C GLY A 195 9.99 9.64 -21.27
N MET A 196 9.29 9.12 -22.28
CA MET A 196 9.62 9.35 -23.68
C MET A 196 8.35 9.48 -24.52
N VAL A 197 8.42 10.40 -25.47
CA VAL A 197 7.42 10.51 -26.56
C VAL A 197 8.14 10.54 -27.89
N ILE A 198 7.75 9.66 -28.81
CA ILE A 198 8.23 9.65 -30.22
C ILE A 198 7.01 9.69 -31.12
N ASP A 199 6.92 10.69 -31.98
CA ASP A 199 5.87 10.83 -32.97
C ASP A 199 6.34 11.77 -34.10
N LYS A 200 5.51 11.98 -35.12
CA LYS A 200 5.77 12.96 -36.16
C LYS A 200 5.63 14.39 -35.63
N GLY A 201 6.61 15.24 -35.93
CA GLY A 201 6.54 16.67 -35.64
C GLY A 201 6.56 17.04 -34.16
N ILE A 202 7.12 16.19 -33.30
CA ILE A 202 7.34 16.51 -31.88
C ILE A 202 8.39 17.60 -31.73
N THR A 203 8.08 18.60 -30.91
CA THR A 203 8.93 19.77 -30.70
C THR A 203 9.29 19.98 -29.23
N PHE A 204 10.28 20.82 -28.98
CA PHE A 204 10.64 21.23 -27.60
C PHE A 204 9.48 21.94 -26.88
N SER A 205 8.56 22.58 -27.62
CA SER A 205 7.35 23.17 -27.05
C SER A 205 6.39 22.11 -26.51
N ASN A 206 6.29 20.94 -27.15
CA ASN A 206 5.52 19.80 -26.66
C ASN A 206 6.11 19.28 -25.35
N LEU A 207 7.45 19.15 -25.27
CA LEU A 207 8.16 18.80 -24.05
C LEU A 207 7.84 19.77 -22.91
N LYS A 208 8.00 21.08 -23.16
CA LYS A 208 7.69 22.13 -22.16
C LYS A 208 6.23 22.06 -21.69
N GLY A 209 5.29 21.91 -22.60
CA GLY A 209 3.86 21.78 -22.28
C GLY A 209 3.57 20.57 -21.39
N THR A 210 4.10 19.40 -21.77
CA THR A 210 3.95 18.15 -21.03
C THR A 210 4.48 18.26 -19.60
N LEU A 211 5.71 18.73 -19.45
CA LEU A 211 6.35 18.83 -18.15
C LEU A 211 5.72 19.92 -17.27
N THR A 212 5.28 21.04 -17.87
CA THR A 212 4.53 22.06 -17.14
C THR A 212 3.22 21.50 -16.58
N GLN A 213 2.47 20.77 -17.41
CA GLN A 213 1.23 20.12 -16.98
C GLN A 213 1.47 19.07 -15.88
N PHE A 214 2.54 18.30 -15.99
CA PHE A 214 2.94 17.33 -14.98
C PHE A 214 3.18 17.99 -13.62
N VAL A 215 4.06 18.98 -13.55
CA VAL A 215 4.40 19.62 -12.27
C VAL A 215 3.24 20.41 -11.67
N GLN A 216 2.36 21.00 -12.51
CA GLN A 216 1.16 21.65 -12.02
C GLN A 216 0.14 20.68 -11.42
N LYS A 217 0.05 19.45 -11.96
CA LYS A 217 -0.78 18.40 -11.36
C LYS A 217 -0.18 17.87 -10.07
N LEU A 218 1.16 17.78 -9.99
CA LEU A 218 1.86 17.22 -8.84
C LEU A 218 2.01 18.20 -7.67
N PHE A 219 2.35 19.46 -7.95
CA PHE A 219 2.69 20.49 -6.95
C PHE A 219 1.68 21.63 -6.87
N GLY A 220 0.65 21.62 -7.71
CA GLY A 220 -0.40 22.63 -7.73
C GLY A 220 -0.31 23.59 -8.91
N LYS A 221 -1.45 24.17 -9.30
CA LYS A 221 -1.63 24.98 -10.51
C LYS A 221 -0.76 26.25 -10.57
N GLU A 222 -0.39 26.80 -9.43
CA GLU A 222 0.42 28.03 -9.31
C GLU A 222 1.93 27.75 -9.48
N THR A 223 2.33 26.48 -9.64
CA THR A 223 3.73 26.12 -9.83
C THR A 223 4.25 26.63 -11.16
N LYS A 224 5.26 27.50 -11.10
CA LYS A 224 5.96 28.01 -12.27
C LYS A 224 7.14 27.13 -12.63
N VAL A 225 7.47 27.04 -13.92
CA VAL A 225 8.59 26.27 -14.43
C VAL A 225 9.62 27.17 -15.09
N LYS A 226 10.88 26.79 -14.99
CA LYS A 226 12.01 27.43 -15.67
C LYS A 226 12.87 26.32 -16.28
N PHE A 227 13.23 26.47 -17.55
CA PHE A 227 14.13 25.56 -18.24
C PHE A 227 15.49 26.22 -18.38
N ARG A 228 16.53 25.51 -17.95
CA ARG A 228 17.93 25.94 -18.09
C ARG A 228 18.60 25.04 -19.12
N PRO A 229 19.35 25.60 -20.11
CA PRO A 229 20.13 24.78 -21.02
C PRO A 229 21.09 23.87 -20.26
N HIS A 230 21.18 22.63 -20.70
CA HIS A 230 22.09 21.62 -20.18
C HIS A 230 22.59 20.71 -21.31
N HIS A 231 23.50 19.81 -21.04
CA HIS A 231 23.99 18.84 -22.01
C HIS A 231 23.82 17.41 -21.48
N PHE A 232 23.14 16.59 -22.30
CA PHE A 232 23.09 15.14 -22.09
C PHE A 232 23.44 14.45 -23.43
N PRO A 233 24.27 13.39 -23.46
CA PRO A 233 24.69 12.72 -24.70
C PRO A 233 23.53 12.18 -25.55
N PHE A 234 22.42 11.80 -24.90
CA PHE A 234 21.25 11.15 -25.52
C PHE A 234 20.14 12.13 -25.91
N THR A 235 20.27 13.42 -25.61
CA THR A 235 19.31 14.47 -26.00
C THR A 235 20.00 15.71 -26.56
N GLU A 236 19.37 16.35 -27.56
CA GLU A 236 19.82 17.63 -28.14
C GLU A 236 18.65 18.34 -28.85
N PRO A 237 18.25 19.57 -28.43
CA PRO A 237 18.75 20.30 -27.27
C PRO A 237 18.30 19.66 -25.95
N SER A 238 19.14 19.85 -24.91
CA SER A 238 18.88 19.38 -23.56
C SER A 238 18.63 20.54 -22.61
N ALA A 239 17.88 20.26 -21.55
CA ALA A 239 17.62 21.22 -20.49
C ALA A 239 17.42 20.53 -19.13
N GLU A 240 17.69 21.26 -18.08
CA GLU A 240 17.18 20.97 -16.74
C GLU A 240 15.93 21.80 -16.48
N MET A 241 14.99 21.25 -15.74
CA MET A 241 13.78 21.95 -15.36
C MET A 241 13.75 22.20 -13.85
N ASP A 242 13.61 23.49 -13.50
CA ASP A 242 13.37 23.96 -12.16
C ASP A 242 11.88 24.32 -11.98
N VAL A 243 11.38 24.11 -10.77
CA VAL A 243 10.05 24.60 -10.34
C VAL A 243 10.19 25.71 -9.32
N SER A 244 9.23 26.62 -9.29
CA SER A 244 9.16 27.61 -8.21
C SER A 244 8.99 26.92 -6.86
N CYS A 245 9.76 27.35 -5.87
CA CYS A 245 9.66 26.77 -4.53
C CYS A 245 8.23 26.92 -3.98
N PHE A 246 7.58 25.84 -3.74
CA PHE A 246 6.18 25.81 -3.26
C PHE A 246 6.03 26.35 -1.82
N LYS A 247 7.09 26.27 -0.99
CA LYS A 247 7.07 26.87 0.37
C LYS A 247 7.07 28.38 0.39
N CYS A 248 7.85 29.01 -0.49
CA CYS A 248 8.01 30.46 -0.49
C CYS A 248 7.43 31.18 -1.73
N GLY A 249 6.80 30.42 -2.64
CA GLY A 249 6.25 30.98 -3.86
C GLY A 249 7.29 31.61 -4.78
N GLY A 250 8.56 31.18 -4.73
CA GLY A 250 9.65 31.75 -5.52
C GLY A 250 10.39 32.90 -4.87
N LYS A 251 10.07 33.29 -3.63
CA LYS A 251 10.70 34.47 -2.95
C LYS A 251 12.08 34.17 -2.36
N GLY A 252 12.46 32.91 -2.23
CA GLY A 252 13.66 32.45 -1.55
C GLY A 252 13.40 32.11 -0.06
N CYS A 253 13.79 30.93 0.38
CA CYS A 253 13.71 30.50 1.77
C CYS A 253 14.81 29.47 2.07
N ARG A 254 14.91 29.01 3.32
CA ARG A 254 15.90 28.01 3.73
C ARG A 254 15.76 26.70 2.93
N PHE A 255 14.54 26.30 2.58
CA PHE A 255 14.27 25.08 1.83
C PHE A 255 14.83 25.11 0.41
N CYS A 256 14.69 26.22 -0.32
CA CYS A 256 15.30 26.43 -1.64
C CYS A 256 16.66 27.14 -1.56
N LYS A 257 17.30 27.15 -0.39
CA LYS A 257 18.62 27.79 -0.16
C LYS A 257 18.70 29.24 -0.62
N GLY A 258 17.57 29.98 -0.56
CA GLY A 258 17.49 31.38 -0.96
C GLY A 258 17.19 31.63 -2.43
N GLU A 259 17.26 30.63 -3.29
CA GLU A 259 17.15 30.79 -4.76
C GLU A 259 15.70 30.99 -5.26
N GLY A 260 14.71 30.52 -4.51
CA GLY A 260 13.31 30.52 -4.94
C GLY A 260 12.95 29.45 -5.96
N TRP A 261 13.91 28.68 -6.46
CA TRP A 261 13.76 27.63 -7.46
C TRP A 261 14.33 26.30 -6.96
N ILE A 262 13.80 25.21 -7.46
CA ILE A 262 14.21 23.83 -7.10
C ILE A 262 14.29 23.02 -8.37
N GLU A 263 15.47 22.48 -8.66
CA GLU A 263 15.65 21.53 -9.76
C GLU A 263 14.89 20.24 -9.50
N ILE A 264 14.17 19.76 -10.53
CA ILE A 264 13.34 18.56 -10.46
C ILE A 264 13.82 17.46 -11.39
N LEU A 265 14.21 17.81 -12.63
CA LEU A 265 14.47 16.82 -13.65
C LEU A 265 15.36 17.32 -14.78
N GLY A 266 16.01 16.39 -15.47
CA GLY A 266 16.63 16.59 -16.75
C GLY A 266 15.71 16.19 -17.91
N CYS A 267 15.81 16.87 -19.04
CA CYS A 267 14.97 16.59 -20.22
C CYS A 267 15.65 17.08 -21.52
N GLY A 268 15.10 16.67 -22.65
CA GLY A 268 15.55 17.17 -23.95
C GLY A 268 14.88 16.48 -25.14
N MET A 269 15.20 16.94 -26.34
CA MET A 269 14.80 16.24 -27.56
C MET A 269 15.69 15.01 -27.76
N VAL A 270 15.11 13.88 -28.09
CA VAL A 270 15.86 12.64 -28.32
C VAL A 270 16.86 12.85 -29.45
N HIS A 271 18.13 12.54 -29.18
CA HIS A 271 19.19 12.73 -30.14
C HIS A 271 18.98 11.86 -31.42
N PRO A 272 19.12 12.40 -32.64
CA PRO A 272 18.88 11.66 -33.89
C PRO A 272 19.63 10.33 -33.99
N ARG A 273 20.85 10.24 -33.40
CA ARG A 273 21.62 9.01 -33.35
C ARG A 273 20.96 7.92 -32.51
N VAL A 274 20.32 8.28 -31.39
CA VAL A 274 19.58 7.34 -30.55
C VAL A 274 18.40 6.76 -31.32
N LEU A 275 17.66 7.58 -32.07
CA LEU A 275 16.56 7.12 -32.93
C LEU A 275 17.06 6.14 -33.99
N ARG A 276 18.15 6.50 -34.72
CA ARG A 276 18.74 5.61 -35.74
C ARG A 276 19.19 4.28 -35.17
N MET A 277 19.87 4.29 -34.02
CA MET A 277 20.35 3.06 -33.37
C MET A 277 19.24 2.16 -32.92
N SER A 278 18.06 2.72 -32.63
CA SER A 278 16.85 1.98 -32.27
C SER A 278 15.95 1.67 -33.50
N GLY A 279 16.42 1.91 -34.71
CA GLY A 279 15.70 1.58 -35.96
C GLY A 279 14.57 2.54 -36.32
N ILE A 280 14.55 3.76 -35.76
CA ILE A 280 13.59 4.82 -36.06
C ILE A 280 14.24 5.88 -36.95
N ASP A 281 13.58 6.25 -38.06
CA ASP A 281 14.06 7.29 -38.97
C ASP A 281 13.87 8.69 -38.37
N PRO A 282 14.96 9.43 -38.07
CA PRO A 282 14.89 10.77 -37.50
C PRO A 282 14.44 11.86 -38.49
N GLU A 283 14.40 11.56 -39.79
CA GLU A 283 13.83 12.48 -40.78
C GLU A 283 12.29 12.44 -40.78
N GLU A 284 11.70 11.32 -40.36
CA GLU A 284 10.24 11.15 -40.27
C GLU A 284 9.72 11.42 -38.85
N TYR A 285 10.49 11.02 -37.83
CA TYR A 285 10.07 11.05 -36.43
C TYR A 285 11.00 11.92 -35.57
N SER A 286 10.41 12.59 -34.63
CA SER A 286 11.13 13.30 -33.57
C SER A 286 10.56 12.92 -32.21
N GLY A 287 11.25 13.25 -31.14
CA GLY A 287 10.75 12.93 -29.81
C GLY A 287 11.45 13.71 -28.74
N PHE A 288 10.92 13.58 -27.52
CA PHE A 288 11.56 14.09 -26.33
C PHE A 288 11.62 13.02 -25.25
N ALA A 289 12.58 13.17 -24.35
CA ALA A 289 12.72 12.36 -23.16
C ALA A 289 12.96 13.24 -21.91
N PHE A 290 12.66 12.69 -20.75
CA PHE A 290 12.89 13.31 -19.45
C PHE A 290 13.16 12.25 -18.40
N GLY A 291 13.92 12.61 -17.34
CA GLY A 291 14.24 11.71 -16.24
C GLY A 291 14.10 12.38 -14.89
N ILE A 292 13.37 11.77 -13.99
CA ILE A 292 13.00 12.27 -12.66
C ILE A 292 13.50 11.30 -11.59
N GLY A 293 14.19 11.79 -10.56
CA GLY A 293 14.47 11.01 -9.35
C GLY A 293 13.22 10.92 -8.47
N LEU A 294 12.75 9.72 -8.19
CA LEU A 294 11.54 9.52 -7.36
C LEU A 294 11.76 10.03 -5.93
N GLU A 295 12.93 9.72 -5.34
CA GLU A 295 13.28 10.20 -4.00
C GLU A 295 13.27 11.72 -3.94
N ARG A 296 13.73 12.40 -5.00
CA ARG A 296 13.70 13.86 -5.07
C ARG A 296 12.27 14.39 -4.94
N ILE A 297 11.31 13.78 -5.64
CA ILE A 297 9.89 14.12 -5.52
C ILE A 297 9.40 13.83 -4.10
N THR A 298 9.73 12.65 -3.56
CA THR A 298 9.31 12.22 -2.22
C THR A 298 9.83 13.17 -1.14
N LEU A 299 11.13 13.49 -1.17
CA LEU A 299 11.74 14.43 -0.23
C LEU A 299 11.08 15.80 -0.27
N LEU A 300 10.84 16.31 -1.48
CA LEU A 300 10.21 17.63 -1.68
C LEU A 300 8.76 17.64 -1.19
N LYS A 301 7.99 16.60 -1.54
CA LYS A 301 6.56 16.52 -1.25
C LYS A 301 6.26 16.34 0.23
N TYR A 302 7.05 15.52 0.91
CA TYR A 302 6.90 15.21 2.34
C TYR A 302 7.79 16.05 3.25
N GLU A 303 8.56 17.00 2.68
CA GLU A 303 9.47 17.86 3.43
C GLU A 303 10.52 17.07 4.24
N ILE A 304 11.05 16.02 3.64
CA ILE A 304 12.08 15.17 4.24
C ILE A 304 13.45 15.76 3.89
N ASP A 305 14.27 16.01 4.89
CA ASP A 305 15.58 16.66 4.72
C ASP A 305 16.73 15.68 4.43
N ASP A 306 16.51 14.39 4.65
CA ASP A 306 17.55 13.37 4.54
C ASP A 306 17.00 12.11 3.85
N MET A 307 17.62 11.76 2.70
CA MET A 307 17.21 10.59 1.89
C MET A 307 17.38 9.26 2.63
N ARG A 308 18.34 9.16 3.54
CA ARG A 308 18.63 7.93 4.31
C ARG A 308 17.43 7.45 5.09
N LEU A 309 16.60 8.38 5.58
CA LEU A 309 15.36 8.07 6.31
C LEU A 309 14.37 7.21 5.49
N LEU A 310 14.43 7.30 4.15
CA LEU A 310 13.59 6.47 3.27
C LEU A 310 14.05 5.00 3.23
N TYR A 311 15.31 4.72 3.60
CA TYR A 311 15.94 3.40 3.47
C TYR A 311 16.28 2.73 4.80
N GLU A 312 16.31 3.49 5.91
CA GLU A 312 16.60 2.96 7.26
C GLU A 312 15.49 2.09 7.84
N ASN A 313 14.32 2.08 7.21
CA ASN A 313 13.13 1.32 7.65
C ASN A 313 12.69 1.63 9.09
N ASP A 314 12.91 2.86 9.57
CA ASP A 314 12.48 3.29 10.90
C ASP A 314 10.96 3.51 10.92
N THR A 315 10.25 2.66 11.63
CA THR A 315 8.78 2.74 11.72
C THR A 315 8.28 4.02 12.41
N ARG A 316 9.11 4.70 13.20
CA ARG A 316 8.77 5.99 13.85
C ARG A 316 8.71 7.10 12.81
N PHE A 317 9.56 7.02 11.79
CA PHE A 317 9.56 7.93 10.65
C PHE A 317 8.46 7.57 9.63
N LEU A 318 8.36 6.28 9.26
CA LEU A 318 7.45 5.83 8.20
C LEU A 318 5.96 6.03 8.53
N LYS A 319 5.56 5.83 9.80
CA LYS A 319 4.16 5.98 10.23
C LYS A 319 3.60 7.39 10.06
N PRO A 320 4.23 8.46 10.56
CA PRO A 320 3.71 9.83 10.39
C PRO A 320 3.67 10.27 8.94
N VAL A 321 4.70 9.94 8.16
CA VAL A 321 4.80 10.34 6.74
C VAL A 321 3.71 9.71 5.90
N SER A 322 3.39 8.42 6.12
CA SER A 322 2.31 7.75 5.41
C SER A 322 0.91 8.15 5.89
N TYR A 323 0.77 8.61 7.14
CA TYR A 323 -0.51 9.00 7.71
C TYR A 323 -0.97 10.40 7.27
N THR A 324 -0.03 11.35 7.08
CA THR A 324 -0.37 12.72 6.66
C THR A 324 -1.04 12.83 5.30
N HIS A 325 -0.94 11.79 4.48
CA HIS A 325 -1.64 11.70 3.18
C HIS A 325 -3.04 11.09 3.22
N LEU A 326 -3.40 10.42 4.29
CA LEU A 326 -4.76 9.86 4.47
C LEU A 326 -5.73 10.87 5.09
N THR A 327 -5.21 11.90 5.72
CA THR A 327 -6.00 13.04 6.16
C THR A 327 -5.97 14.09 5.05
N LEU A 328 -6.90 14.01 4.09
CA LEU A 328 -7.28 15.19 3.33
C LEU A 328 -7.49 16.34 4.34
N PRO A 329 -7.00 17.55 4.05
CA PRO A 329 -7.33 18.69 4.89
C PRO A 329 -8.85 18.91 4.80
N THR A 330 -9.57 18.39 5.80
CA THR A 330 -11.00 18.65 6.00
C THR A 330 -11.28 20.09 6.44
N ASN A 331 -10.28 20.97 6.38
CA ASN A 331 -10.37 22.36 6.82
C ASN A 331 -10.34 23.37 5.66
N SER A 332 -10.93 23.04 4.51
CA SER A 332 -11.21 24.07 3.49
C SER A 332 -12.71 24.37 3.35
N LEU A 333 -13.47 24.22 4.44
CA LEU A 333 -14.84 24.70 4.55
C LEU A 333 -15.01 25.40 5.90
N VAL A 334 -14.47 26.60 6.01
CA VAL A 334 -15.04 27.75 6.75
C VAL A 334 -14.64 29.02 6.01
#